data_15f246ec9a819f16c16510a5832dab42
#
_entry.id   15f246ec9a819f16c16510a5832dab42
#
_cell.length_a   1.000
_cell.length_b   1.000
_cell.length_c   1.000
_cell.angle_alpha   90.00
_cell.angle_beta   90.00
_cell.angle_gamma   90.00
#
_symmetry.space_group_name_H-M   'P 1'
#
loop_
_entity.id
_entity.type
_entity.pdbx_description
1 polymer ?
#
loop_
_entity_poly.entity_id
_entity_poly.type
_entity_poly.pdbx_seq_one_letter_code
_entity_poly.pdbx_strand_id
1 'polypeptide(L)'
;MESLDWITQRVSSPRLTGDIPSGILSLLEAAAARAPDHAQLRPFRSLVISGDGLTCLGDLFAQALVSRQPDATATEVEKIRRKPLRAPLIVVGIASLVEHAKVPEVEQLLSAGIALQNMSQAMFTLGYGAMWRTGAMAYDETVKSGLGLLDNEHIIGFLYLGEIEGKLKTVHPAATGSLMQDWPGNQ
;
A
#
# COMPACT_ATOMS: atom_id res chain seq x y z
N MET A 1 -18.00 -8.73 16.19
CA MET A 1 -17.37 -7.42 16.12
C MET A 1 -18.42 -6.45 15.58
N GLU A 2 -18.65 -5.34 16.25
CA GLU A 2 -19.58 -4.32 15.78
C GLU A 2 -19.02 -3.61 14.53
N SER A 3 -19.88 -2.95 13.77
CA SER A 3 -19.47 -2.38 12.45
C SER A 3 -18.31 -1.38 12.54
N LEU A 4 -18.21 -0.62 13.63
CA LEU A 4 -17.10 0.33 13.86
C LEU A 4 -15.80 -0.33 14.29
N ASP A 5 -15.85 -1.51 14.91
CA ASP A 5 -14.65 -2.21 15.35
C ASP A 5 -13.71 -2.53 14.18
N TRP A 6 -14.27 -2.81 13.01
CA TRP A 6 -13.49 -3.09 11.80
C TRP A 6 -12.56 -1.94 11.42
N ILE A 7 -12.96 -0.70 11.68
CA ILE A 7 -12.15 0.49 11.41
C ILE A 7 -11.22 0.78 12.58
N THR A 8 -11.74 0.74 13.82
CA THR A 8 -11.03 1.17 15.02
C THR A 8 -10.00 0.16 15.52
N GLN A 9 -10.17 -1.13 15.19
CA GLN A 9 -9.29 -2.22 15.63
C GLN A 9 -8.25 -2.63 14.57
N ARG A 10 -8.31 -2.08 13.37
CA ARG A 10 -7.34 -2.42 12.31
C ARG A 10 -5.92 -2.05 12.73
N VAL A 11 -5.04 -3.01 12.65
CA VAL A 11 -3.59 -2.85 12.89
C VAL A 11 -2.78 -3.33 11.68
N SER A 12 -1.58 -2.80 11.53
CA SER A 12 -0.61 -3.30 10.55
C SER A 12 0.07 -4.57 11.06
N SER A 13 0.09 -5.61 10.23
CA SER A 13 0.67 -6.91 10.54
C SER A 13 2.02 -7.08 9.81
N PRO A 14 3.17 -7.00 10.50
CA PRO A 14 4.48 -7.01 9.87
C PRO A 14 4.97 -8.40 9.46
N ARG A 15 4.34 -9.46 9.97
CA ARG A 15 4.63 -10.86 9.66
C ARG A 15 3.40 -11.47 9.02
N LEU A 16 3.57 -11.88 7.79
CA LEU A 16 2.50 -12.39 6.94
C LEU A 16 2.96 -13.68 6.27
N THR A 17 2.10 -14.66 6.25
CA THR A 17 2.38 -16.00 5.72
C THR A 17 1.12 -16.58 5.06
N GLY A 18 1.15 -17.88 4.77
CA GLY A 18 0.00 -18.62 4.25
C GLY A 18 -0.34 -18.27 2.80
N ASP A 19 -1.51 -18.69 2.39
CA ASP A 19 -2.02 -18.48 1.04
C ASP A 19 -3.19 -17.50 1.03
N ILE A 20 -3.27 -16.70 -0.01
CA ILE A 20 -4.40 -15.81 -0.26
C ILE A 20 -5.35 -16.47 -1.26
N PRO A 21 -6.60 -16.79 -0.88
CA PRO A 21 -7.58 -17.34 -1.81
C PRO A 21 -7.81 -16.42 -3.01
N SER A 22 -7.88 -16.98 -4.21
CA SER A 22 -8.00 -16.21 -5.46
C SER A 22 -9.22 -15.26 -5.49
N GLY A 23 -10.33 -15.63 -4.84
CA GLY A 23 -11.53 -14.79 -4.75
C GLY A 23 -11.34 -13.48 -3.95
N ILE A 24 -10.29 -13.38 -3.13
CA ILE A 24 -10.02 -12.15 -2.35
C ILE A 24 -9.67 -10.97 -3.27
N LEU A 25 -8.97 -11.20 -4.36
CA LEU A 25 -8.57 -10.10 -5.26
C LEU A 25 -9.77 -9.31 -5.79
N SER A 26 -10.84 -9.99 -6.17
CA SER A 26 -12.08 -9.33 -6.63
C SER A 26 -12.74 -8.51 -5.52
N LEU A 27 -12.68 -8.97 -4.27
CA LEU A 27 -13.18 -8.21 -3.12
C LEU A 27 -12.33 -6.98 -2.84
N LEU A 28 -10.99 -7.09 -2.98
CA LEU A 28 -10.09 -5.95 -2.83
C LEU A 28 -10.32 -4.90 -3.92
N GLU A 29 -10.51 -5.33 -5.16
CA GLU A 29 -10.85 -4.45 -6.28
C GLU A 29 -12.17 -3.71 -6.03
N ALA A 30 -13.21 -4.43 -5.59
CA ALA A 30 -14.50 -3.84 -5.22
C ALA A 30 -14.36 -2.82 -4.07
N ALA A 31 -13.52 -3.10 -3.07
CA ALA A 31 -13.26 -2.18 -1.96
C ALA A 31 -12.49 -0.93 -2.43
N ALA A 32 -11.47 -1.09 -3.28
CA ALA A 32 -10.71 0.01 -3.85
C ALA A 32 -11.61 0.95 -4.66
N ALA A 33 -12.53 0.39 -5.45
CA ALA A 33 -13.49 1.13 -6.27
C ALA A 33 -14.46 2.02 -5.45
N ARG A 34 -14.48 1.89 -4.11
CA ARG A 34 -15.28 2.74 -3.22
C ARG A 34 -14.53 3.97 -2.70
N ALA A 35 -13.28 4.17 -3.10
CA ALA A 35 -12.58 5.42 -2.80
C ALA A 35 -13.33 6.62 -3.37
N PRO A 36 -13.43 7.74 -2.64
CA PRO A 36 -13.94 9.00 -3.19
C PRO A 36 -13.08 9.43 -4.39
N ASP A 37 -13.73 9.77 -5.48
CA ASP A 37 -13.07 10.09 -6.75
C ASP A 37 -13.76 11.29 -7.40
N HIS A 38 -13.16 12.47 -7.27
CA HIS A 38 -13.66 13.69 -7.84
C HIS A 38 -13.63 13.61 -9.38
N ALA A 39 -14.78 13.90 -10.00
CA ALA A 39 -15.02 13.79 -11.44
C ALA A 39 -14.86 12.35 -12.01
N GLN A 40 -14.76 11.32 -11.18
CA GLN A 40 -14.64 9.92 -11.59
C GLN A 40 -13.44 9.67 -12.55
N LEU A 41 -12.30 10.27 -12.24
CA LEU A 41 -11.07 10.15 -13.04
C LEU A 41 -10.43 8.78 -12.95
N ARG A 42 -10.82 7.98 -11.95
CA ARG A 42 -10.28 6.65 -11.67
C ARG A 42 -8.75 6.65 -11.59
N PRO A 43 -8.16 7.49 -10.73
CA PRO A 43 -6.71 7.72 -10.70
C PRO A 43 -5.94 6.58 -10.01
N PHE A 44 -6.53 5.40 -9.88
CA PHE A 44 -5.94 4.25 -9.19
C PHE A 44 -5.93 3.02 -10.08
N ARG A 45 -4.76 2.40 -10.16
CA ARG A 45 -4.59 1.03 -10.63
C ARG A 45 -3.65 0.27 -9.70
N SER A 46 -3.57 -1.04 -9.85
CA SER A 46 -2.67 -1.86 -9.04
C SER A 46 -1.98 -2.94 -9.87
N LEU A 47 -0.79 -3.37 -9.40
CA LEU A 47 -0.13 -4.59 -9.85
C LEU A 47 -0.22 -5.59 -8.70
N VAL A 48 -0.54 -6.83 -9.04
CA VAL A 48 -0.59 -7.95 -8.08
C VAL A 48 0.65 -8.81 -8.30
N ILE A 49 1.44 -9.00 -7.25
CA ILE A 49 2.72 -9.71 -7.31
C ILE A 49 2.70 -10.85 -6.30
N SER A 50 2.92 -12.07 -6.76
CA SER A 50 2.97 -13.30 -5.95
C SER A 50 3.94 -14.32 -6.55
N GLY A 51 4.22 -15.40 -5.84
CA GLY A 51 5.09 -16.48 -6.33
C GLY A 51 6.47 -15.96 -6.77
N ASP A 52 6.92 -16.36 -7.94
CA ASP A 52 8.21 -15.95 -8.51
C ASP A 52 8.30 -14.44 -8.74
N GLY A 53 7.17 -13.75 -8.91
CA GLY A 53 7.11 -12.30 -9.04
C GLY A 53 7.65 -11.57 -7.80
N LEU A 54 7.54 -12.16 -6.61
CA LEU A 54 8.11 -11.59 -5.39
C LEU A 54 9.66 -11.61 -5.42
N THR A 55 10.24 -12.67 -5.99
CA THR A 55 11.69 -12.76 -6.20
C THR A 55 12.14 -11.72 -7.24
N CYS A 56 11.44 -11.62 -8.36
CA CYS A 56 11.71 -10.60 -9.38
C CYS A 56 11.64 -9.17 -8.81
N LEU A 57 10.63 -8.89 -7.97
CA LEU A 57 10.52 -7.60 -7.27
C LEU A 57 11.71 -7.38 -6.31
N GLY A 58 12.17 -8.44 -5.65
CA GLY A 58 13.34 -8.39 -4.78
C GLY A 58 14.62 -8.05 -5.55
N ASP A 59 14.82 -8.65 -6.71
CA ASP A 59 15.96 -8.38 -7.59
C ASP A 59 15.90 -6.93 -8.12
N LEU A 60 14.71 -6.46 -8.50
CA LEU A 60 14.50 -5.06 -8.90
C LEU A 60 14.85 -4.08 -7.77
N PHE A 61 14.45 -4.37 -6.54
CA PHE A 61 14.82 -3.56 -5.37
C PHE A 61 16.32 -3.57 -5.09
N ALA A 62 16.99 -4.72 -5.27
CA ALA A 62 18.43 -4.83 -5.16
C ALA A 62 19.16 -4.00 -6.23
N GLN A 63 18.70 -4.07 -7.48
CA GLN A 63 19.21 -3.26 -8.58
C GLN A 63 19.07 -1.75 -8.29
N ALA A 64 17.89 -1.32 -7.84
CA ALA A 64 17.61 0.08 -7.45
C ALA A 64 18.54 0.55 -6.33
N LEU A 65 18.81 -0.29 -5.33
CA LEU A 65 19.76 0.04 -4.27
C LEU A 65 21.16 0.25 -4.83
N VAL A 66 21.68 -0.69 -5.63
CA VAL A 66 23.05 -0.61 -6.20
C VAL A 66 23.19 0.59 -7.13
N SER A 67 22.16 0.90 -7.93
CA SER A 67 22.17 2.09 -8.80
C SER A 67 22.27 3.40 -8.01
N ARG A 68 21.59 3.49 -6.88
CA ARG A 68 21.58 4.68 -6.01
C ARG A 68 22.79 4.74 -5.07
N GLN A 69 23.31 3.58 -4.66
CA GLN A 69 24.37 3.42 -3.69
C GLN A 69 25.34 2.32 -4.17
N PRO A 70 26.30 2.69 -5.09
CA PRO A 70 27.21 1.71 -5.70
C PRO A 70 28.15 1.01 -4.71
N ASP A 71 28.36 1.60 -3.54
CA ASP A 71 29.18 1.08 -2.43
C ASP A 71 28.39 0.23 -1.43
N ALA A 72 27.11 -0.07 -1.72
CA ALA A 72 26.29 -0.91 -0.87
C ALA A 72 26.92 -2.29 -0.71
N THR A 73 27.01 -2.74 0.54
CA THR A 73 27.54 -4.06 0.88
C THR A 73 26.64 -5.20 0.40
N ALA A 74 27.21 -6.36 0.14
CA ALA A 74 26.43 -7.55 -0.24
C ALA A 74 25.31 -7.86 0.78
N THR A 75 25.56 -7.61 2.07
CA THR A 75 24.59 -7.80 3.14
C THR A 75 23.40 -6.83 3.02
N GLU A 76 23.65 -5.57 2.68
CA GLU A 76 22.60 -4.57 2.47
C GLU A 76 21.77 -4.89 1.24
N VAL A 77 22.42 -5.27 0.14
CA VAL A 77 21.75 -5.69 -1.10
C VAL A 77 20.85 -6.88 -0.84
N GLU A 78 21.35 -7.92 -0.15
CA GLU A 78 20.54 -9.11 0.16
C GLU A 78 19.38 -8.77 1.12
N LYS A 79 19.58 -7.91 2.09
CA LYS A 79 18.52 -7.43 2.99
C LYS A 79 17.39 -6.73 2.24
N ILE A 80 17.72 -5.95 1.22
CA ILE A 80 16.73 -5.26 0.38
C ILE A 80 16.02 -6.28 -0.53
N ARG A 81 16.78 -7.17 -1.18
CA ARG A 81 16.24 -8.24 -2.04
C ARG A 81 15.18 -9.07 -1.34
N ARG A 82 15.37 -9.38 -0.08
CA ARG A 82 14.43 -10.20 0.72
C ARG A 82 13.19 -9.46 1.21
N LYS A 83 13.09 -8.14 1.03
CA LYS A 83 11.92 -7.38 1.51
C LYS A 83 10.59 -7.85 0.95
N PRO A 84 10.43 -8.13 -0.35
CA PRO A 84 9.16 -8.61 -0.89
C PRO A 84 8.73 -9.98 -0.34
N LEU A 85 9.68 -10.82 0.05
CA LEU A 85 9.41 -12.18 0.56
C LEU A 85 8.81 -12.22 1.98
N ARG A 86 8.37 -11.08 2.52
CA ARG A 86 7.76 -10.97 3.87
C ARG A 86 6.26 -11.23 3.87
N ALA A 87 5.68 -11.49 2.72
CA ALA A 87 4.28 -11.83 2.54
C ALA A 87 4.12 -12.67 1.26
N PRO A 88 3.10 -13.51 1.17
CA PRO A 88 2.83 -14.32 -0.01
C PRO A 88 2.28 -13.49 -1.19
N LEU A 89 1.76 -12.30 -0.92
CA LEU A 89 1.14 -11.42 -1.92
C LEU A 89 1.50 -9.96 -1.64
N ILE A 90 1.81 -9.22 -2.70
CA ILE A 90 1.95 -7.76 -2.66
C ILE A 90 1.04 -7.13 -3.70
N VAL A 91 0.28 -6.14 -3.30
CA VAL A 91 -0.42 -5.22 -4.20
C VAL A 91 0.37 -3.92 -4.25
N VAL A 92 0.87 -3.56 -5.43
CA VAL A 92 1.49 -2.25 -5.66
C VAL A 92 0.37 -1.28 -6.02
N GLY A 93 0.08 -0.33 -5.14
CA GLY A 93 -0.88 0.74 -5.42
C GLY A 93 -0.22 1.84 -6.25
N ILE A 94 -0.86 2.22 -7.34
CA ILE A 94 -0.35 3.19 -8.31
C ILE A 94 -1.40 4.27 -8.51
N ALA A 95 -0.99 5.53 -8.37
CA ALA A 95 -1.78 6.66 -8.83
C ALA A 95 -1.41 6.98 -10.28
N SER A 96 -2.41 7.09 -11.15
CA SER A 96 -2.27 7.51 -12.56
C SER A 96 -2.85 8.91 -12.67
N LEU A 97 -1.99 9.91 -12.68
CA LEU A 97 -2.40 11.32 -12.65
C LEU A 97 -2.77 11.81 -14.06
N VAL A 98 -3.82 12.59 -14.13
CA VAL A 98 -4.24 13.26 -15.36
C VAL A 98 -4.39 14.76 -15.13
N GLU A 99 -4.02 15.55 -16.13
CA GLU A 99 -4.29 16.97 -16.08
C GLU A 99 -5.81 17.22 -16.15
N HIS A 100 -6.35 17.97 -15.19
CA HIS A 100 -7.76 18.26 -15.14
C HIS A 100 -8.04 19.65 -14.54
N ALA A 101 -8.88 20.43 -15.19
CA ALA A 101 -9.10 21.84 -14.85
C ALA A 101 -9.67 22.07 -13.43
N LYS A 102 -10.36 21.08 -12.86
CA LYS A 102 -11.03 21.17 -11.55
C LYS A 102 -10.51 20.22 -10.48
N VAL A 103 -9.67 19.25 -10.86
CA VAL A 103 -9.20 18.21 -9.96
C VAL A 103 -7.67 18.25 -9.89
N PRO A 104 -7.10 18.90 -8.89
CA PRO A 104 -5.65 18.95 -8.73
C PRO A 104 -5.07 17.57 -8.43
N GLU A 105 -3.78 17.38 -8.72
CA GLU A 105 -3.07 16.11 -8.53
C GLU A 105 -3.17 15.57 -7.10
N VAL A 106 -3.15 16.46 -6.10
CA VAL A 106 -3.25 16.05 -4.69
C VAL A 106 -4.56 15.30 -4.40
N GLU A 107 -5.67 15.69 -5.00
CA GLU A 107 -6.94 14.98 -4.82
C GLU A 107 -6.91 13.59 -5.46
N GLN A 108 -6.23 13.45 -6.60
CA GLN A 108 -6.03 12.18 -7.28
C GLN A 108 -5.12 11.25 -6.46
N LEU A 109 -4.03 11.78 -5.89
CA LEU A 109 -3.16 11.03 -4.98
C LEU A 109 -3.91 10.56 -3.72
N LEU A 110 -4.73 11.42 -3.13
CA LEU A 110 -5.55 11.07 -1.97
C LEU A 110 -6.57 9.99 -2.31
N SER A 111 -7.24 10.08 -3.46
CA SER A 111 -8.15 9.05 -3.96
C SER A 111 -7.45 7.68 -4.10
N ALA A 112 -6.28 7.66 -4.74
CA ALA A 112 -5.48 6.45 -4.88
C ALA A 112 -5.01 5.89 -3.52
N GLY A 113 -4.62 6.75 -2.58
CA GLY A 113 -4.27 6.37 -1.22
C GLY A 113 -5.45 5.75 -0.46
N ILE A 114 -6.64 6.32 -0.60
CA ILE A 114 -7.86 5.79 0.02
C ILE A 114 -8.23 4.44 -0.62
N ALA A 115 -8.07 4.27 -1.94
CA ALA A 115 -8.30 2.99 -2.61
C ALA A 115 -7.41 1.89 -2.01
N LEU A 116 -6.11 2.16 -1.82
CA LEU A 116 -5.18 1.21 -1.21
C LEU A 116 -5.51 0.95 0.27
N GLN A 117 -5.95 1.97 1.02
CA GLN A 117 -6.42 1.81 2.40
C GLN A 117 -7.69 0.97 2.48
N ASN A 118 -8.63 1.13 1.55
CA ASN A 118 -9.83 0.31 1.49
C ASN A 118 -9.49 -1.17 1.29
N MET A 119 -8.50 -1.49 0.44
CA MET A 119 -8.00 -2.86 0.31
C MET A 119 -7.43 -3.38 1.64
N SER A 120 -6.61 -2.57 2.33
CA SER A 120 -6.06 -2.93 3.65
C SER A 120 -7.16 -3.19 4.68
N GLN A 121 -8.21 -2.39 4.65
CA GLN A 121 -9.36 -2.53 5.54
C GLN A 121 -10.17 -3.79 5.22
N ALA A 122 -10.39 -4.08 3.94
CA ALA A 122 -11.08 -5.30 3.50
C ALA A 122 -10.33 -6.56 3.96
N MET A 123 -8.99 -6.59 3.84
CA MET A 123 -8.20 -7.72 4.35
C MET A 123 -8.42 -7.93 5.84
N PHE A 124 -8.44 -6.86 6.63
CA PHE A 124 -8.67 -6.96 8.07
C PHE A 124 -10.07 -7.50 8.38
N THR A 125 -11.11 -7.06 7.68
CA THR A 125 -12.48 -7.57 7.87
C THR A 125 -12.64 -9.04 7.49
N LEU A 126 -11.80 -9.52 6.55
CA LEU A 126 -11.77 -10.91 6.13
C LEU A 126 -10.87 -11.79 7.05
N GLY A 127 -10.29 -11.22 8.11
CA GLY A 127 -9.41 -11.93 9.05
C GLY A 127 -7.97 -12.10 8.60
N TYR A 128 -7.57 -11.43 7.51
CA TYR A 128 -6.20 -11.43 7.01
C TYR A 128 -5.41 -10.21 7.50
N GLY A 129 -4.10 -10.31 7.37
CA GLY A 129 -3.18 -9.22 7.67
C GLY A 129 -2.84 -8.37 6.46
N ALA A 130 -2.57 -7.11 6.74
CA ALA A 130 -2.04 -6.17 5.77
C ALA A 130 -0.96 -5.28 6.38
N MET A 131 0.06 -4.94 5.55
CA MET A 131 1.08 -3.97 5.92
C MET A 131 1.39 -3.07 4.73
N TRP A 132 0.98 -1.82 4.82
CA TRP A 132 1.33 -0.79 3.83
C TRP A 132 2.76 -0.31 4.08
N ARG A 133 3.59 -0.38 3.05
CA ARG A 133 4.97 0.09 3.06
C ARG A 133 5.21 1.01 1.88
N THR A 134 6.06 1.99 2.11
CA THR A 134 6.59 2.90 1.09
C THR A 134 8.13 2.84 1.13
N GLY A 135 8.77 3.83 1.71
CA GLY A 135 10.22 3.96 1.78
C GLY A 135 10.84 4.29 0.42
N ALA A 136 12.15 4.23 0.34
CA ALA A 136 12.90 4.68 -0.83
C ALA A 136 12.47 3.98 -2.13
N MET A 137 12.03 2.72 -2.07
CA MET A 137 11.66 1.95 -3.26
C MET A 137 10.38 2.47 -3.94
N ALA A 138 9.49 3.15 -3.20
CA ALA A 138 8.29 3.75 -3.79
C ALA A 138 8.57 5.02 -4.61
N TYR A 139 9.75 5.61 -4.44
CA TYR A 139 10.17 6.86 -5.08
C TYR A 139 11.37 6.66 -6.02
N ASP A 140 11.77 5.41 -6.24
CA ASP A 140 12.95 5.07 -7.02
C ASP A 140 12.59 4.88 -8.50
N GLU A 141 13.23 5.62 -9.39
CA GLU A 141 12.93 5.58 -10.83
C GLU A 141 13.28 4.23 -11.47
N THR A 142 14.30 3.51 -10.95
CA THR A 142 14.60 2.15 -11.39
C THR A 142 13.44 1.22 -11.08
N VAL A 143 12.83 1.37 -9.89
CA VAL A 143 11.66 0.57 -9.48
C VAL A 143 10.44 0.93 -10.30
N LYS A 144 10.16 2.22 -10.53
CA LYS A 144 9.04 2.68 -11.37
C LYS A 144 9.15 2.11 -12.78
N SER A 145 10.31 2.30 -13.41
CA SER A 145 10.58 1.79 -14.74
C SER A 145 10.50 0.26 -14.83
N GLY A 146 11.10 -0.45 -13.86
CA GLY A 146 11.09 -1.90 -13.81
C GLY A 146 9.70 -2.51 -13.60
N LEU A 147 8.78 -1.78 -12.97
CA LEU A 147 7.37 -2.13 -12.82
C LEU A 147 6.51 -1.67 -14.02
N GLY A 148 7.10 -1.01 -15.02
CA GLY A 148 6.40 -0.53 -16.21
C GLY A 148 5.45 0.64 -15.94
N LEU A 149 5.79 1.52 -14.99
CA LEU A 149 5.01 2.72 -14.74
C LEU A 149 5.27 3.78 -15.82
N LEU A 150 4.24 4.54 -16.13
CA LEU A 150 4.31 5.72 -17.01
C LEU A 150 4.82 6.94 -16.23
N ASP A 151 5.22 7.99 -16.94
CA ASP A 151 5.76 9.23 -16.35
C ASP A 151 4.77 9.90 -15.38
N ASN A 152 3.47 9.84 -15.70
CA ASN A 152 2.39 10.39 -14.87
C ASN A 152 1.91 9.43 -13.78
N GLU A 153 2.61 8.33 -13.54
CA GLU A 153 2.25 7.35 -12.53
C GLU A 153 3.18 7.39 -11.32
N HIS A 154 2.61 7.22 -10.14
CA HIS A 154 3.32 7.24 -8.87
C HIS A 154 2.96 6.03 -8.02
N ILE A 155 3.97 5.39 -7.44
CA ILE A 155 3.75 4.31 -6.46
C ILE A 155 3.25 4.93 -5.16
N ILE A 156 1.99 4.65 -4.81
CA ILE A 156 1.39 5.05 -3.53
C ILE A 156 1.92 4.18 -2.39
N GLY A 157 2.24 2.94 -2.69
CA GLY A 157 2.87 2.02 -1.75
C GLY A 157 2.75 0.56 -2.18
N PHE A 158 3.43 -0.26 -1.40
CA PHE A 158 3.42 -1.71 -1.49
C PHE A 158 2.56 -2.23 -0.33
N LEU A 159 1.41 -2.80 -0.62
CA LEU A 159 0.53 -3.41 0.35
C LEU A 159 0.82 -4.91 0.42
N TYR A 160 1.51 -5.30 1.48
CA TYR A 160 1.84 -6.69 1.78
C TYR A 160 0.61 -7.36 2.40
N LEU A 161 0.21 -8.51 1.90
CA LEU A 161 -0.99 -9.22 2.27
C LEU A 161 -0.68 -10.70 2.58
N GLY A 162 -1.37 -11.26 3.59
CA GLY A 162 -1.19 -12.66 3.98
C GLY A 162 -2.01 -13.01 5.21
N GLU A 163 -1.91 -14.25 5.64
CA GLU A 163 -2.38 -14.67 6.96
C GLU A 163 -1.50 -14.03 8.04
N ILE A 164 -2.10 -13.73 9.18
CA ILE A 164 -1.38 -13.10 10.29
C ILE A 164 -0.56 -14.16 11.03
N GLU A 165 0.76 -14.01 11.00
CA GLU A 165 1.64 -14.85 11.80
C GLU A 165 1.75 -14.31 13.22
N GLY A 166 1.28 -15.09 14.19
CA GLY A 166 1.34 -14.76 15.62
C GLY A 166 0.14 -13.92 16.10
N LYS A 167 0.34 -13.14 17.14
CA LYS A 167 -0.71 -12.33 17.76
C LYS A 167 -0.83 -10.97 17.07
N LEU A 168 -2.05 -10.51 16.87
CA LEU A 168 -2.33 -9.13 16.49
C LEU A 168 -1.73 -8.16 17.52
N LYS A 169 -1.26 -7.03 17.03
CA LYS A 169 -0.83 -5.94 17.91
C LYS A 169 -2.02 -5.40 18.69
N THR A 170 -1.78 -5.07 19.95
CA THR A 170 -2.78 -4.37 20.76
C THR A 170 -3.01 -2.98 20.18
N VAL A 171 -4.26 -2.61 19.99
CA VAL A 171 -4.63 -1.24 19.64
C VAL A 171 -4.53 -0.42 20.91
N HIS A 172 -3.64 0.58 20.91
CA HIS A 172 -3.62 1.58 21.96
C HIS A 172 -4.66 2.66 21.62
N PRO A 173 -5.53 3.03 22.57
CA PRO A 173 -6.47 4.11 22.34
C PRO A 173 -5.71 5.36 21.87
N ALA A 174 -6.11 5.93 20.74
CA ALA A 174 -5.62 7.25 20.35
C ALA A 174 -6.02 8.24 21.46
N ALA A 175 -5.20 9.25 21.68
CA ALA A 175 -5.60 10.38 22.53
C ALA A 175 -6.80 11.06 21.84
N THR A 176 -8.01 10.62 22.20
CA THR A 176 -9.25 11.21 21.68
C THR A 176 -9.38 12.64 22.19
N GLY A 177 -9.87 13.55 21.35
CA GLY A 177 -10.00 14.97 21.67
C GLY A 177 -8.89 15.87 21.12
N SER A 178 -7.76 15.29 20.63
CA SER A 178 -6.69 16.07 19.99
C SER A 178 -6.79 16.16 18.46
N LEU A 179 -7.60 15.28 17.83
CA LEU A 179 -7.73 15.21 16.37
C LEU A 179 -8.83 16.09 15.80
N MET A 180 -9.78 16.48 16.62
CA MET A 180 -10.89 17.37 16.25
C MET A 180 -10.92 18.54 17.22
N GLN A 181 -10.97 19.74 16.68
CA GLN A 181 -11.06 20.97 17.46
C GLN A 181 -12.23 21.78 16.91
N ASP A 182 -12.98 22.40 17.81
CA ASP A 182 -14.00 23.35 17.40
C ASP A 182 -13.31 24.56 16.75
N TRP A 183 -13.80 24.96 15.59
CA TRP A 183 -13.36 26.22 14.98
C TRP A 183 -14.27 27.34 15.45
N PRO A 184 -13.83 28.23 16.36
CA PRO A 184 -14.69 29.26 16.94
C PRO A 184 -15.07 30.40 15.96
N GLY A 185 -14.54 30.35 14.75
CA GLY A 185 -14.65 31.47 13.81
C GLY A 185 -13.70 32.61 14.17
N ASN A 186 -13.67 33.65 13.34
CA ASN A 186 -12.98 34.89 13.68
C ASN A 186 -13.88 35.67 14.68
N GLN A 187 -13.44 35.82 15.92
CA GLN A 187 -13.98 36.81 16.85
C GLN A 187 -13.51 38.20 16.47
#